data_dc26c3e2479ebb39d9d7601b2b896346
#
_entry.id   dc26c3e2479ebb39d9d7601b2b896346
#
_cell.length_a   1.000
_cell.length_b   1.000
_cell.length_c   1.000
_cell.angle_alpha   90.00
_cell.angle_beta   90.00
_cell.angle_gamma   90.00
#
_symmetry.space_group_name_H-M   'P 1'
#
loop_
_entity.id
_entity.type
_entity.pdbx_description
1 polymer ?
#
loop_
_entity_poly.entity_id
_entity_poly.type
_entity_poly.pdbx_seq_one_letter_code
_entity_poly.pdbx_strand_id
1 'polypeptide(L)'
;MKFTALTLSIFLSIAVSTRAQTPAPAVKPTAPVVILPPQAPDVAAPKIGPDGKPNAGFIAAHERFLKIAQEGKTDLVFLGDSITAGWGSQKAIWDKAFGAYHPANFGIGGDRTQHVLWRITNGELDGIKPKAVVLMIGTNNSGTDSVEGIAKGVTVIVETIRARQPQAKILLLAIFPRGDKPTGKLGAANEKLKKVNAIIAKLDDGKNIHFLDIGSKFPQPDGALTKDVMPDFLHLSPVGYQIWADAISPQLAKLMK
;
A
#
# COMPACT_ATOMS: atom_id res chain seq x y z
N MET A 1 -38.71 -56.72 -84.04
CA MET A 1 -39.09 -56.08 -82.79
C MET A 1 -37.85 -55.34 -82.27
N LYS A 2 -37.87 -54.01 -82.32
CA LYS A 2 -36.72 -53.17 -81.88
C LYS A 2 -37.06 -52.57 -80.51
N PHE A 3 -36.27 -52.89 -79.52
CA PHE A 3 -36.38 -52.29 -78.15
C PHE A 3 -35.44 -51.09 -78.09
N THR A 4 -36.00 -49.92 -77.87
CA THR A 4 -35.25 -48.69 -77.63
C THR A 4 -35.09 -48.47 -76.16
N ALA A 5 -33.83 -48.48 -75.61
CA ALA A 5 -33.52 -48.16 -74.25
C ALA A 5 -33.43 -46.65 -73.99
N LEU A 6 -34.20 -46.15 -73.03
CA LEU A 6 -34.23 -44.76 -72.61
C LEU A 6 -33.29 -44.60 -71.45
N THR A 7 -32.21 -43.89 -71.64
CA THR A 7 -31.23 -43.56 -70.54
C THR A 7 -31.64 -42.27 -69.83
N LEU A 8 -31.95 -42.34 -68.58
CA LEU A 8 -32.31 -41.24 -67.69
C LEU A 8 -31.03 -40.71 -66.99
N SER A 9 -30.56 -39.52 -67.38
CA SER A 9 -29.45 -38.82 -66.82
C SER A 9 -29.96 -37.98 -65.64
N ILE A 10 -29.55 -38.33 -64.42
CA ILE A 10 -29.83 -37.57 -63.19
C ILE A 10 -28.69 -36.57 -63.00
N PHE A 11 -28.97 -35.27 -63.11
CA PHE A 11 -28.06 -34.19 -62.72
C PHE A 11 -28.17 -33.94 -61.24
N LEU A 12 -27.12 -34.27 -60.46
CA LEU A 12 -27.01 -33.98 -59.03
C LEU A 12 -26.41 -32.55 -58.87
N SER A 13 -27.23 -31.55 -58.58
CA SER A 13 -26.77 -30.18 -58.27
C SER A 13 -26.23 -30.11 -56.86
N ILE A 14 -24.91 -29.98 -56.68
CA ILE A 14 -24.27 -29.71 -55.38
C ILE A 14 -24.36 -28.22 -55.11
N ALA A 15 -25.25 -27.83 -54.18
CA ALA A 15 -25.31 -26.46 -53.64
C ALA A 15 -24.13 -26.26 -52.65
N VAL A 16 -23.11 -25.50 -53.07
CA VAL A 16 -22.03 -25.05 -52.19
C VAL A 16 -22.56 -23.88 -51.34
N SER A 17 -22.85 -24.15 -50.08
CA SER A 17 -23.24 -23.14 -49.08
C SER A 17 -21.99 -22.39 -48.63
N THR A 18 -21.75 -21.21 -49.15
CA THR A 18 -20.69 -20.29 -48.66
C THR A 18 -21.15 -19.67 -47.31
N ARG A 19 -20.64 -20.21 -46.22
CA ARG A 19 -20.84 -19.63 -44.88
C ARG A 19 -20.07 -18.32 -44.81
N ALA A 20 -20.78 -17.19 -44.73
CA ALA A 20 -20.16 -15.88 -44.51
C ALA A 20 -19.40 -15.89 -43.17
N GLN A 21 -18.10 -15.72 -43.21
CA GLN A 21 -17.27 -15.53 -42.01
C GLN A 21 -17.56 -14.14 -41.43
N THR A 22 -18.05 -14.11 -40.21
CA THR A 22 -18.18 -12.88 -39.41
C THR A 22 -16.79 -12.30 -39.20
N PRO A 23 -16.52 -11.04 -39.53
CA PRO A 23 -15.21 -10.44 -39.29
C PRO A 23 -14.91 -10.46 -37.78
N ALA A 24 -13.67 -10.86 -37.44
CA ALA A 24 -13.19 -10.83 -36.05
C ALA A 24 -13.27 -9.38 -35.48
N PRO A 25 -13.66 -9.20 -34.22
CA PRO A 25 -13.75 -7.88 -33.63
C PRO A 25 -12.37 -7.18 -33.73
N ALA A 26 -12.37 -5.95 -34.21
CA ALA A 26 -11.17 -5.13 -34.32
C ALA A 26 -10.50 -4.97 -32.94
N VAL A 27 -9.27 -5.45 -32.80
CA VAL A 27 -8.45 -5.24 -31.59
C VAL A 27 -8.18 -3.74 -31.48
N LYS A 28 -8.70 -3.11 -30.42
CA LYS A 28 -8.40 -1.70 -30.14
C LYS A 28 -6.88 -1.56 -29.96
N PRO A 29 -6.25 -0.54 -30.58
CA PRO A 29 -4.84 -0.28 -30.35
C PRO A 29 -4.59 -0.11 -28.85
N THR A 30 -3.74 -0.94 -28.26
CA THR A 30 -3.25 -0.72 -26.91
C THR A 30 -2.36 0.53 -26.94
N ALA A 31 -2.67 1.49 -26.05
CA ALA A 31 -1.81 2.66 -25.89
C ALA A 31 -0.36 2.23 -25.63
N PRO A 32 0.65 2.96 -26.11
CA PRO A 32 2.04 2.62 -25.90
C PRO A 32 2.33 2.53 -24.39
N VAL A 33 2.98 1.45 -23.98
CA VAL A 33 3.44 1.28 -22.58
C VAL A 33 4.56 2.29 -22.35
N VAL A 34 4.29 3.30 -21.53
CA VAL A 34 5.29 4.26 -21.10
C VAL A 34 6.17 3.58 -20.03
N ILE A 35 7.39 3.22 -20.39
CA ILE A 35 8.37 2.68 -19.45
C ILE A 35 8.95 3.89 -18.69
N LEU A 36 8.49 4.09 -17.46
CA LEU A 36 9.04 5.11 -16.57
C LEU A 36 10.33 4.60 -15.91
N PRO A 37 11.32 5.47 -15.68
CA PRO A 37 12.49 5.07 -14.91
C PRO A 37 12.08 4.67 -13.49
N PRO A 38 12.75 3.68 -12.88
CA PRO A 38 12.48 3.28 -11.50
C PRO A 38 12.64 4.49 -10.56
N GLN A 39 11.65 4.71 -9.71
CA GLN A 39 11.73 5.73 -8.66
C GLN A 39 12.52 5.15 -7.48
N ALA A 40 13.65 5.75 -7.13
CA ALA A 40 14.45 5.30 -6.00
C ALA A 40 13.69 5.47 -4.67
N PRO A 41 13.77 4.51 -3.73
CA PRO A 41 13.00 4.52 -2.48
C PRO A 41 13.28 5.73 -1.56
N ASP A 42 14.46 6.33 -1.67
CA ASP A 42 14.97 7.44 -0.86
C ASP A 42 14.89 8.80 -1.56
N VAL A 43 14.29 8.86 -2.76
CA VAL A 43 14.13 10.10 -3.54
C VAL A 43 12.64 10.42 -3.67
N ALA A 44 12.26 11.61 -3.22
CA ALA A 44 10.87 12.08 -3.26
C ALA A 44 10.29 12.03 -4.69
N ALA A 45 9.23 11.27 -4.90
CA ALA A 45 8.57 11.15 -6.18
C ALA A 45 7.06 10.91 -5.99
N PRO A 46 6.18 11.56 -6.78
CA PRO A 46 4.76 11.29 -6.72
C PRO A 46 4.46 9.90 -7.28
N LYS A 47 3.35 9.31 -6.84
CA LYS A 47 2.85 8.09 -7.47
C LYS A 47 2.44 8.37 -8.92
N ILE A 48 2.94 7.56 -9.84
CA ILE A 48 2.67 7.71 -11.27
C ILE A 48 1.60 6.69 -11.71
N GLY A 49 0.67 7.15 -12.52
CA GLY A 49 -0.35 6.33 -13.17
C GLY A 49 0.18 5.61 -14.42
N PRO A 50 -0.66 4.72 -15.02
CA PRO A 50 -0.29 4.00 -16.24
C PRO A 50 -0.02 4.89 -17.44
N ASP A 51 -0.51 6.12 -17.43
CA ASP A 51 -0.33 7.15 -18.47
C ASP A 51 0.95 7.97 -18.31
N GLY A 52 1.78 7.64 -17.34
CA GLY A 52 3.03 8.36 -17.03
C GLY A 52 2.84 9.68 -16.29
N LYS A 53 1.62 10.01 -15.87
CA LYS A 53 1.32 11.23 -15.11
C LYS A 53 1.15 10.92 -13.62
N PRO A 54 1.23 11.92 -12.75
CA PRO A 54 0.88 11.72 -11.35
C PRO A 54 -0.52 11.11 -11.20
N ASN A 55 -0.64 10.07 -10.38
CA ASN A 55 -1.90 9.36 -10.17
C ASN A 55 -2.94 10.29 -9.56
N ALA A 56 -4.08 10.47 -10.22
CA ALA A 56 -5.11 11.42 -9.81
C ALA A 56 -5.66 11.13 -8.40
N GLY A 57 -5.85 9.85 -8.03
CA GLY A 57 -6.32 9.47 -6.70
C GLY A 57 -5.30 9.78 -5.60
N PHE A 58 -4.00 9.62 -5.90
CA PHE A 58 -2.92 10.00 -5.01
C PHE A 58 -2.88 11.52 -4.79
N ILE A 59 -2.97 12.31 -5.86
CA ILE A 59 -2.98 13.78 -5.76
C ILE A 59 -4.21 14.25 -4.98
N ALA A 60 -5.42 13.75 -5.30
CA ALA A 60 -6.63 14.11 -4.59
C ALA A 60 -6.59 13.73 -3.09
N ALA A 61 -5.94 12.61 -2.74
CA ALA A 61 -5.74 12.25 -1.33
C ALA A 61 -4.78 13.23 -0.65
N HIS A 62 -3.66 13.56 -1.30
CA HIS A 62 -2.71 14.55 -0.80
C HIS A 62 -3.37 15.91 -0.56
N GLU A 63 -4.16 16.42 -1.51
CA GLU A 63 -4.90 17.68 -1.36
C GLU A 63 -5.87 17.67 -0.16
N ARG A 64 -6.54 16.54 0.11
CA ARG A 64 -7.36 16.41 1.33
C ARG A 64 -6.52 16.49 2.59
N PHE A 65 -5.32 15.89 2.61
CA PHE A 65 -4.43 15.93 3.76
C PHE A 65 -3.86 17.35 3.99
N LEU A 66 -3.55 18.09 2.91
CA LEU A 66 -3.18 19.50 3.01
C LEU A 66 -4.28 20.33 3.70
N LYS A 67 -5.56 20.09 3.37
CA LYS A 67 -6.68 20.80 4.03
C LYS A 67 -6.74 20.47 5.53
N ILE A 68 -6.59 19.18 5.89
CA ILE A 68 -6.55 18.77 7.31
C ILE A 68 -5.37 19.43 8.03
N ALA A 69 -4.20 19.47 7.40
CA ALA A 69 -3.02 20.12 7.96
C ALA A 69 -3.23 21.64 8.15
N GLN A 70 -3.88 22.30 7.19
CA GLN A 70 -4.19 23.73 7.27
C GLN A 70 -5.18 24.08 8.42
N GLU A 71 -6.04 23.14 8.84
CA GLU A 71 -6.90 23.35 10.00
C GLU A 71 -6.13 23.48 11.33
N GLY A 72 -4.91 22.94 11.38
CA GLY A 72 -4.00 23.09 12.52
C GLY A 72 -4.42 22.35 13.81
N LYS A 73 -5.40 21.43 13.71
CA LYS A 73 -6.02 20.78 14.89
C LYS A 73 -5.49 19.38 15.20
N THR A 74 -4.43 18.94 14.50
CA THR A 74 -3.93 17.57 14.58
C THR A 74 -2.76 17.48 15.56
N ASP A 75 -2.95 16.71 16.64
CA ASP A 75 -1.90 16.42 17.63
C ASP A 75 -1.21 15.07 17.38
N LEU A 76 -1.86 14.14 16.65
CA LEU A 76 -1.35 12.82 16.33
C LEU A 76 -1.51 12.53 14.84
N VAL A 77 -0.42 12.21 14.15
CA VAL A 77 -0.44 11.84 12.73
C VAL A 77 -0.13 10.36 12.58
N PHE A 78 -0.95 9.64 11.79
CA PHE A 78 -0.60 8.32 11.26
C PHE A 78 -0.20 8.46 9.80
N LEU A 79 1.03 8.09 9.47
CA LEU A 79 1.63 8.24 8.15
C LEU A 79 2.03 6.88 7.60
N GLY A 80 1.59 6.55 6.37
CA GLY A 80 1.87 5.24 5.79
C GLY A 80 1.12 4.95 4.50
N ASP A 81 0.93 3.66 4.24
CA ASP A 81 0.30 3.12 3.03
C ASP A 81 -1.17 2.65 3.22
N SER A 82 -1.59 1.60 2.47
CA SER A 82 -2.95 1.04 2.56
C SER A 82 -3.30 0.48 3.94
N ILE A 83 -2.30 -0.05 4.67
CA ILE A 83 -2.54 -0.59 6.02
C ILE A 83 -2.85 0.56 6.98
N THR A 84 -2.17 1.69 6.85
CA THR A 84 -2.50 2.92 7.59
C THR A 84 -3.84 3.51 7.12
N ALA A 85 -4.07 3.61 5.80
CA ALA A 85 -5.34 4.11 5.25
C ALA A 85 -6.56 3.33 5.76
N GLY A 86 -6.42 2.02 5.97
CA GLY A 86 -7.48 1.13 6.42
C GLY A 86 -8.07 1.47 7.79
N TRP A 87 -7.39 2.27 8.62
CA TRP A 87 -8.00 2.86 9.82
C TRP A 87 -9.28 3.63 9.51
N GLY A 88 -9.44 4.18 8.29
CA GLY A 88 -10.64 4.89 7.87
C GLY A 88 -11.91 4.05 7.90
N SER A 89 -11.81 2.72 7.81
CA SER A 89 -12.93 1.78 7.94
C SER A 89 -13.11 1.23 9.37
N GLN A 90 -12.25 1.61 10.33
CA GLN A 90 -12.24 1.11 11.70
C GLN A 90 -12.56 2.22 12.72
N LYS A 91 -13.52 3.07 12.38
CA LYS A 91 -13.83 4.29 13.15
C LYS A 91 -14.05 4.03 14.65
N ALA A 92 -14.76 2.98 15.01
CA ALA A 92 -15.04 2.67 16.42
C ALA A 92 -13.76 2.36 17.22
N ILE A 93 -12.84 1.58 16.65
CA ILE A 93 -11.56 1.25 17.28
C ILE A 93 -10.67 2.50 17.32
N TRP A 94 -10.62 3.24 16.20
CA TRP A 94 -9.85 4.47 16.06
C TRP A 94 -10.23 5.53 17.09
N ASP A 95 -11.54 5.83 17.18
CA ASP A 95 -12.04 6.84 18.12
C ASP A 95 -11.79 6.45 19.58
N LYS A 96 -11.98 5.17 19.92
CA LYS A 96 -11.74 4.66 21.25
C LYS A 96 -10.26 4.72 21.64
N ALA A 97 -9.35 4.35 20.72
CA ALA A 97 -7.93 4.25 21.02
C ALA A 97 -7.21 5.61 20.93
N PHE A 98 -7.59 6.43 19.96
CA PHE A 98 -6.81 7.62 19.57
C PHE A 98 -7.60 8.92 19.58
N GLY A 99 -8.94 8.87 19.66
CA GLY A 99 -9.80 10.06 19.51
C GLY A 99 -9.43 11.23 20.43
N ALA A 100 -8.98 10.95 21.66
CA ALA A 100 -8.54 11.98 22.60
C ALA A 100 -7.27 12.74 22.18
N TYR A 101 -6.55 12.25 21.15
CA TYR A 101 -5.32 12.84 20.65
C TYR A 101 -5.49 13.62 19.34
N HIS A 102 -6.71 13.97 18.94
CA HIS A 102 -7.01 14.65 17.67
C HIS A 102 -6.24 14.04 16.49
N PRO A 103 -6.46 12.75 16.20
CA PRO A 103 -5.64 12.02 15.24
C PRO A 103 -6.02 12.34 13.79
N ALA A 104 -5.03 12.40 12.90
CA ALA A 104 -5.22 12.41 11.45
C ALA A 104 -4.62 11.15 10.82
N ASN A 105 -5.36 10.55 9.88
CA ASN A 105 -4.92 9.40 9.10
C ASN A 105 -4.44 9.88 7.72
N PHE A 106 -3.14 9.87 7.51
CA PHE A 106 -2.47 10.25 6.26
C PHE A 106 -1.93 9.00 5.52
N GLY A 107 -2.70 7.91 5.54
CA GLY A 107 -2.43 6.70 4.75
C GLY A 107 -2.96 6.81 3.32
N ILE A 108 -2.19 6.36 2.33
CA ILE A 108 -2.63 6.21 0.93
C ILE A 108 -2.34 4.81 0.43
N GLY A 109 -3.35 4.13 -0.12
CA GLY A 109 -3.22 2.78 -0.67
C GLY A 109 -2.09 2.64 -1.68
N GLY A 110 -1.22 1.63 -1.51
CA GLY A 110 -0.12 1.34 -2.42
C GLY A 110 1.06 2.31 -2.35
N ASP A 111 1.13 3.19 -1.34
CA ASP A 111 2.28 4.07 -1.17
C ASP A 111 3.55 3.27 -0.87
N ARG A 112 4.64 3.76 -1.46
CA ARG A 112 6.02 3.38 -1.19
C ARG A 112 6.72 4.48 -0.41
N THR A 113 7.94 4.24 0.05
CA THR A 113 8.72 5.23 0.80
C THR A 113 8.88 6.55 0.04
N GLN A 114 9.21 6.52 -1.25
CA GLN A 114 9.35 7.72 -2.09
C GLN A 114 8.06 8.54 -2.20
N HIS A 115 6.89 7.89 -2.16
CA HIS A 115 5.59 8.58 -2.24
C HIS A 115 5.28 9.33 -0.93
N VAL A 116 5.52 8.68 0.22
CA VAL A 116 5.39 9.33 1.53
C VAL A 116 6.37 10.49 1.64
N LEU A 117 7.63 10.29 1.22
CA LEU A 117 8.64 11.34 1.22
C LEU A 117 8.18 12.53 0.37
N TRP A 118 7.63 12.28 -0.83
CA TRP A 118 7.09 13.33 -1.68
C TRP A 118 5.98 14.11 -0.97
N ARG A 119 5.02 13.43 -0.35
CA ARG A 119 3.88 14.08 0.32
C ARG A 119 4.33 15.01 1.45
N ILE A 120 5.22 14.53 2.32
CA ILE A 120 5.72 15.33 3.45
C ILE A 120 6.64 16.46 3.00
N THR A 121 7.33 16.35 1.85
CA THR A 121 8.12 17.45 1.28
C THR A 121 7.26 18.45 0.51
N ASN A 122 6.01 18.08 0.17
CA ASN A 122 5.04 18.93 -0.51
C ASN A 122 3.89 19.41 0.42
N GLY A 123 4.22 19.69 1.68
CA GLY A 123 3.34 20.46 2.57
C GLY A 123 2.42 19.63 3.47
N GLU A 124 2.42 18.29 3.41
CA GLU A 124 1.46 17.46 4.16
C GLU A 124 1.55 17.62 5.69
N LEU A 125 2.70 18.04 6.19
CA LEU A 125 2.91 18.33 7.62
C LEU A 125 2.93 19.82 7.93
N ASP A 126 2.75 20.70 6.94
CA ASP A 126 2.80 22.15 7.16
C ASP A 126 1.44 22.63 7.75
N GLY A 127 1.51 23.53 8.71
CA GLY A 127 0.31 24.04 9.39
C GLY A 127 -0.12 23.27 10.64
N ILE A 128 0.39 22.05 10.87
CA ILE A 128 0.20 21.30 12.11
C ILE A 128 1.47 21.30 12.97
N LYS A 129 1.27 21.06 14.26
CA LYS A 129 2.37 20.85 15.22
C LYS A 129 2.10 19.59 16.04
N PRO A 130 2.15 18.41 15.44
CA PRO A 130 1.79 17.19 16.12
C PRO A 130 2.75 16.90 17.28
N LYS A 131 2.22 16.35 18.36
CA LYS A 131 3.02 15.78 19.47
C LYS A 131 3.70 14.49 19.06
N ALA A 132 2.99 13.68 18.24
CA ALA A 132 3.55 12.41 17.77
C ALA A 132 3.15 12.11 16.31
N VAL A 133 4.06 11.41 15.63
CA VAL A 133 3.85 10.80 14.30
C VAL A 133 4.06 9.30 14.41
N VAL A 134 3.03 8.51 14.10
CA VAL A 134 3.13 7.05 13.95
C VAL A 134 3.44 6.77 12.48
N LEU A 135 4.61 6.19 12.21
CA LEU A 135 5.08 5.90 10.85
C LEU A 135 5.18 4.39 10.63
N MET A 136 4.52 3.87 9.59
CA MET A 136 4.70 2.51 9.10
C MET A 136 4.61 2.49 7.57
N ILE A 137 5.73 2.18 6.91
CA ILE A 137 5.86 2.22 5.44
C ILE A 137 6.95 1.28 4.95
N GLY A 138 6.82 0.75 3.73
CA GLY A 138 7.86 -0.03 3.04
C GLY A 138 7.40 -1.37 2.49
N THR A 139 6.23 -1.89 2.90
CA THR A 139 5.74 -3.19 2.40
C THR A 139 5.58 -3.20 0.87
N ASN A 140 5.15 -2.08 0.27
CA ASN A 140 4.97 -1.96 -1.18
C ASN A 140 6.29 -1.84 -1.97
N ASN A 141 7.39 -1.55 -1.29
CA ASN A 141 8.73 -1.55 -1.86
C ASN A 141 9.31 -2.98 -1.96
N SER A 142 8.82 -3.93 -1.15
CA SER A 142 9.45 -5.24 -0.96
C SER A 142 9.60 -6.09 -2.22
N GLY A 143 8.73 -5.87 -3.22
CA GLY A 143 8.74 -6.61 -4.49
C GLY A 143 9.83 -6.15 -5.47
N THR A 144 10.30 -4.91 -5.39
CA THR A 144 11.16 -4.28 -6.41
C THR A 144 12.47 -3.72 -5.85
N ASP A 145 12.45 -3.26 -4.60
CA ASP A 145 13.59 -2.54 -4.03
C ASP A 145 14.45 -3.44 -3.13
N SER A 146 15.72 -3.10 -2.96
CA SER A 146 16.63 -3.81 -2.05
C SER A 146 16.29 -3.52 -0.58
N VAL A 147 16.81 -4.34 0.32
CA VAL A 147 16.71 -4.13 1.78
C VAL A 147 17.25 -2.77 2.18
N GLU A 148 18.44 -2.44 1.69
CA GLU A 148 19.15 -1.19 1.96
C GLU A 148 18.41 0.02 1.39
N GLY A 149 17.86 -0.11 0.17
CA GLY A 149 17.06 0.94 -0.47
C GLY A 149 15.80 1.27 0.32
N ILE A 150 15.06 0.24 0.77
CA ILE A 150 13.85 0.44 1.59
C ILE A 150 14.21 1.09 2.93
N ALA A 151 15.24 0.56 3.60
CA ALA A 151 15.68 1.08 4.89
C ALA A 151 16.14 2.54 4.77
N LYS A 152 16.89 2.88 3.71
CA LYS A 152 17.30 4.26 3.42
C LYS A 152 16.09 5.16 3.18
N GLY A 153 15.09 4.70 2.41
CA GLY A 153 13.85 5.45 2.21
C GLY A 153 13.12 5.77 3.51
N VAL A 154 13.00 4.80 4.42
CA VAL A 154 12.41 5.02 5.75
C VAL A 154 13.27 6.01 6.56
N THR A 155 14.59 5.87 6.52
CA THR A 155 15.52 6.78 7.22
C THR A 155 15.32 8.23 6.77
N VAL A 156 15.30 8.48 5.45
CA VAL A 156 15.09 9.83 4.90
C VAL A 156 13.72 10.41 5.29
N ILE A 157 12.67 9.57 5.36
CA ILE A 157 11.35 10.01 5.86
C ILE A 157 11.45 10.45 7.32
N VAL A 158 12.08 9.64 8.18
CA VAL A 158 12.27 9.96 9.62
C VAL A 158 13.05 11.26 9.79
N GLU A 159 14.16 11.42 9.08
CA GLU A 159 14.96 12.66 9.08
C GLU A 159 14.15 13.87 8.60
N THR A 160 13.36 13.72 7.55
CA THR A 160 12.49 14.76 7.02
C THR A 160 11.41 15.16 8.04
N ILE A 161 10.78 14.21 8.70
CA ILE A 161 9.81 14.49 9.77
C ILE A 161 10.50 15.23 10.92
N ARG A 162 11.68 14.79 11.35
CA ARG A 162 12.45 15.46 12.41
C ARG A 162 12.82 16.89 12.05
N ALA A 163 13.20 17.15 10.80
CA ALA A 163 13.54 18.49 10.33
C ALA A 163 12.30 19.42 10.28
N ARG A 164 11.15 18.91 9.82
CA ARG A 164 9.93 19.71 9.66
C ARG A 164 9.12 19.86 10.94
N GLN A 165 9.15 18.86 11.83
CA GLN A 165 8.41 18.79 13.07
C GLN A 165 9.35 18.45 14.25
N PRO A 166 10.30 19.35 14.59
CA PRO A 166 11.36 19.06 15.57
C PRO A 166 10.82 18.74 16.98
N GLN A 167 9.61 19.20 17.32
CA GLN A 167 8.95 18.92 18.58
C GLN A 167 8.26 17.54 18.62
N ALA A 168 7.86 16.98 17.45
CA ALA A 168 7.11 15.75 17.40
C ALA A 168 7.98 14.55 17.80
N LYS A 169 7.41 13.61 18.53
CA LYS A 169 7.99 12.28 18.73
C LYS A 169 7.60 11.39 17.55
N ILE A 170 8.49 10.53 17.10
CA ILE A 170 8.19 9.54 16.06
C ILE A 170 8.05 8.16 16.72
N LEU A 171 6.88 7.54 16.58
CA LEU A 171 6.68 6.12 16.82
C LEU A 171 6.87 5.40 15.49
N LEU A 172 8.09 4.94 15.23
CA LEU A 172 8.44 4.18 14.05
C LEU A 172 8.08 2.71 14.29
N LEU A 173 7.11 2.21 13.54
CA LEU A 173 6.74 0.81 13.63
C LEU A 173 7.59 -0.04 12.68
N ALA A 174 7.92 -1.25 13.11
CA ALA A 174 8.38 -2.28 12.21
C ALA A 174 7.34 -2.49 11.09
N ILE A 175 7.79 -2.71 9.86
CA ILE A 175 6.92 -3.08 8.76
C ILE A 175 6.29 -4.43 9.12
N PHE A 176 4.95 -4.49 9.08
CA PHE A 176 4.21 -5.67 9.52
C PHE A 176 4.51 -6.90 8.65
N PRO A 177 4.40 -8.10 9.22
CA PRO A 177 4.57 -9.32 8.47
C PRO A 177 3.52 -9.44 7.37
N ARG A 178 3.88 -10.13 6.31
CA ARG A 178 2.97 -10.50 5.22
C ARG A 178 3.13 -11.96 4.87
N GLY A 179 2.03 -12.62 4.62
CA GLY A 179 2.02 -14.03 4.27
C GLY A 179 1.91 -14.28 2.77
N ASP A 180 2.38 -15.44 2.34
CA ASP A 180 2.22 -15.92 0.98
C ASP A 180 0.81 -16.45 0.76
N LYS A 181 0.22 -16.14 -0.40
CA LYS A 181 -1.09 -16.68 -0.80
C LYS A 181 -0.91 -18.09 -1.40
N PRO A 182 -1.82 -19.02 -1.13
CA PRO A 182 -3.04 -18.91 -0.31
C PRO A 182 -2.85 -19.32 1.15
N THR A 183 -1.64 -19.59 1.62
CA THR A 183 -1.35 -20.31 2.87
C THR A 183 -1.22 -19.43 4.10
N GLY A 184 -0.93 -18.14 3.94
CA GLY A 184 -0.59 -17.24 5.05
C GLY A 184 0.80 -17.49 5.66
N LYS A 185 1.59 -18.44 5.15
CA LYS A 185 2.95 -18.68 5.63
C LYS A 185 3.84 -17.48 5.36
N LEU A 186 4.75 -17.21 6.29
CA LEU A 186 5.71 -16.11 6.17
C LEU A 186 6.85 -16.54 5.23
N GLY A 187 6.87 -16.01 4.00
CA GLY A 187 7.81 -16.35 2.95
C GLY A 187 8.93 -15.33 2.73
N ALA A 188 9.54 -15.37 1.54
CA ALA A 188 10.71 -14.55 1.19
C ALA A 188 10.49 -13.04 1.34
N ALA A 189 9.28 -12.53 1.03
CA ALA A 189 8.95 -11.13 1.21
C ALA A 189 9.03 -10.74 2.69
N ASN A 190 8.55 -11.60 3.59
CA ASN A 190 8.63 -11.37 5.03
C ASN A 190 10.08 -11.39 5.54
N GLU A 191 10.92 -12.30 5.05
CA GLU A 191 12.33 -12.34 5.40
C GLU A 191 13.08 -11.06 4.95
N LYS A 192 12.72 -10.52 3.78
CA LYS A 192 13.22 -9.21 3.35
C LYS A 192 12.81 -8.11 4.32
N LEU A 193 11.53 -8.05 4.71
CA LEU A 193 11.02 -7.04 5.63
C LEU A 193 11.65 -7.14 7.02
N LYS A 194 11.91 -8.34 7.53
CA LYS A 194 12.67 -8.52 8.79
C LYS A 194 14.05 -7.88 8.73
N LYS A 195 14.77 -8.04 7.61
CA LYS A 195 16.08 -7.41 7.42
C LYS A 195 15.98 -5.89 7.38
N VAL A 196 14.96 -5.34 6.71
CA VAL A 196 14.67 -3.90 6.73
C VAL A 196 14.40 -3.43 8.15
N ASN A 197 13.53 -4.13 8.89
CA ASN A 197 13.18 -3.81 10.27
C ASN A 197 14.40 -3.79 11.19
N ALA A 198 15.34 -4.73 11.02
CA ALA A 198 16.59 -4.76 11.78
C ALA A 198 17.49 -3.54 11.53
N ILE A 199 17.42 -2.94 10.33
CA ILE A 199 18.17 -1.72 10.01
C ILE A 199 17.46 -0.50 10.59
N ILE A 200 16.14 -0.34 10.35
CA ILE A 200 15.40 0.84 10.81
C ILE A 200 15.21 0.87 12.32
N ALA A 201 15.29 -0.26 13.02
CA ALA A 201 15.31 -0.31 14.47
C ALA A 201 16.46 0.49 15.08
N LYS A 202 17.58 0.64 14.38
CA LYS A 202 18.75 1.42 14.81
C LYS A 202 18.51 2.94 14.79
N LEU A 203 17.37 3.40 14.22
CA LEU A 203 16.96 4.80 14.25
C LEU A 203 16.39 5.21 15.62
N ASP A 204 16.04 4.25 16.47
CA ASP A 204 15.60 4.54 17.84
C ASP A 204 16.71 5.26 18.60
N ASP A 205 16.44 6.48 19.02
CA ASP A 205 17.35 7.31 19.81
C ASP A 205 16.94 7.41 21.29
N GLY A 206 15.87 6.71 21.68
CA GLY A 206 15.29 6.71 23.01
C GLY A 206 14.70 8.06 23.46
N LYS A 207 14.73 9.06 22.60
CA LYS A 207 14.34 10.44 22.95
C LYS A 207 13.26 11.00 22.02
N ASN A 208 13.51 11.02 20.73
CA ASN A 208 12.62 11.61 19.70
C ASN A 208 12.09 10.58 18.73
N ILE A 209 12.81 9.49 18.53
CA ILE A 209 12.48 8.38 17.66
C ILE A 209 12.41 7.13 18.56
N HIS A 210 11.26 6.46 18.53
CA HIS A 210 11.01 5.25 19.26
C HIS A 210 10.59 4.16 18.28
N PHE A 211 11.39 3.12 18.16
CA PHE A 211 11.05 1.97 17.33
C PHE A 211 10.22 0.96 18.11
N LEU A 212 9.18 0.43 17.49
CA LEU A 212 8.33 -0.59 18.09
C LEU A 212 7.99 -1.68 17.07
N ASP A 213 8.38 -2.90 17.36
CA ASP A 213 7.99 -4.09 16.60
C ASP A 213 6.79 -4.78 17.26
N ILE A 214 5.65 -4.72 16.62
CA ILE A 214 4.44 -5.44 17.00
C ILE A 214 4.14 -6.62 16.06
N GLY A 215 5.03 -6.91 15.13
CA GLY A 215 4.85 -7.92 14.08
C GLY A 215 4.58 -9.32 14.62
N SER A 216 5.16 -9.67 15.76
CA SER A 216 4.95 -10.97 16.44
C SER A 216 3.54 -11.17 17.01
N LYS A 217 2.71 -10.12 17.06
CA LYS A 217 1.34 -10.18 17.58
C LYS A 217 0.31 -10.62 16.55
N PHE A 218 0.66 -10.66 15.27
CA PHE A 218 -0.25 -11.00 14.18
C PHE A 218 -0.28 -12.49 13.81
N PRO A 219 0.87 -13.21 13.73
CA PRO A 219 0.88 -14.64 13.43
C PRO A 219 0.33 -15.48 14.58
N GLN A 220 -0.19 -16.66 14.23
CA GLN A 220 -0.48 -17.72 15.19
C GLN A 220 0.81 -18.36 15.75
N PRO A 221 0.74 -19.19 16.79
CA PRO A 221 1.91 -19.85 17.36
C PRO A 221 2.73 -20.69 16.37
N ASP A 222 2.11 -21.19 15.30
CA ASP A 222 2.77 -21.91 14.20
C ASP A 222 3.51 -20.98 13.20
N GLY A 223 3.43 -19.66 13.43
CA GLY A 223 4.05 -18.64 12.60
C GLY A 223 3.27 -18.25 11.35
N ALA A 224 2.05 -18.77 11.13
CA ALA A 224 1.22 -18.41 9.98
C ALA A 224 0.27 -17.23 10.31
N LEU A 225 -0.02 -16.41 9.31
CA LEU A 225 -1.08 -15.41 9.37
C LEU A 225 -2.43 -16.07 9.06
N THR A 226 -3.47 -15.68 9.80
CA THR A 226 -4.83 -16.16 9.54
C THR A 226 -5.68 -15.10 8.85
N LYS A 227 -6.73 -15.56 8.16
CA LYS A 227 -7.70 -14.65 7.53
C LYS A 227 -8.49 -13.82 8.54
N ASP A 228 -8.62 -14.31 9.78
CA ASP A 228 -9.28 -13.56 10.86
C ASP A 228 -8.51 -12.30 11.23
N VAL A 229 -7.18 -12.34 11.12
CA VAL A 229 -6.30 -11.20 11.43
C VAL A 229 -5.96 -10.42 10.15
N MET A 230 -5.65 -11.12 9.06
CA MET A 230 -5.29 -10.53 7.75
C MET A 230 -6.01 -11.32 6.63
N PRO A 231 -7.18 -10.87 6.17
CA PRO A 231 -8.03 -11.62 5.22
C PRO A 231 -7.33 -11.98 3.90
N ASP A 232 -6.39 -11.16 3.47
CA ASP A 232 -5.58 -11.37 2.26
C ASP A 232 -4.09 -11.58 2.58
N PHE A 233 -3.77 -11.84 3.86
CA PHE A 233 -2.43 -12.03 4.40
C PHE A 233 -1.50 -10.80 4.27
N LEU A 234 -2.10 -9.61 4.16
CA LEU A 234 -1.42 -8.32 4.09
C LEU A 234 -2.17 -7.21 4.84
N HIS A 235 -3.47 -7.02 4.51
CA HIS A 235 -4.28 -5.98 5.11
C HIS A 235 -5.00 -6.50 6.35
N LEU A 236 -5.10 -5.65 7.36
CA LEU A 236 -5.70 -6.00 8.64
C LEU A 236 -7.23 -6.08 8.55
N SER A 237 -7.80 -7.07 9.25
CA SER A 237 -9.21 -7.12 9.62
C SER A 237 -9.49 -6.21 10.82
N PRO A 238 -10.76 -6.04 11.26
CA PRO A 238 -11.06 -5.37 12.53
C PRO A 238 -10.29 -5.95 13.72
N VAL A 239 -10.10 -7.29 13.77
CA VAL A 239 -9.29 -7.97 14.80
C VAL A 239 -7.83 -7.53 14.71
N GLY A 240 -7.26 -7.48 13.51
CA GLY A 240 -5.89 -7.01 13.31
C GLY A 240 -5.70 -5.56 13.71
N TYR A 241 -6.67 -4.68 13.42
CA TYR A 241 -6.61 -3.28 13.87
C TYR A 241 -6.74 -3.14 15.38
N GLN A 242 -7.56 -3.99 16.04
CA GLN A 242 -7.61 -3.99 17.51
C GLN A 242 -6.26 -4.41 18.11
N ILE A 243 -5.61 -5.45 17.56
CA ILE A 243 -4.25 -5.86 17.97
C ILE A 243 -3.27 -4.69 17.82
N TRP A 244 -3.33 -3.98 16.69
CA TRP A 244 -2.46 -2.82 16.47
C TRP A 244 -2.72 -1.71 17.50
N ALA A 245 -3.99 -1.32 17.71
CA ALA A 245 -4.36 -0.32 18.70
C ALA A 245 -3.84 -0.65 20.09
N ASP A 246 -4.10 -1.87 20.57
CA ASP A 246 -3.71 -2.32 21.92
C ASP A 246 -2.18 -2.34 22.07
N ALA A 247 -1.48 -2.76 21.00
CA ALA A 247 -0.02 -2.89 21.04
C ALA A 247 0.72 -1.56 21.12
N ILE A 248 0.23 -0.50 20.46
CA ILE A 248 0.92 0.79 20.45
C ILE A 248 0.45 1.75 21.53
N SER A 249 -0.77 1.59 22.05
CA SER A 249 -1.38 2.52 23.00
C SER A 249 -0.53 2.83 24.23
N PRO A 250 0.15 1.85 24.88
CA PRO A 250 0.98 2.14 26.06
C PRO A 250 2.18 3.05 25.74
N GLN A 251 2.83 2.84 24.58
CA GLN A 251 3.96 3.67 24.17
C GLN A 251 3.46 5.03 23.69
N LEU A 252 2.40 5.05 22.88
CA LEU A 252 1.82 6.28 22.38
C LEU A 252 1.38 7.21 23.51
N ALA A 253 0.74 6.69 24.57
CA ALA A 253 0.33 7.49 25.74
C ALA A 253 1.51 8.18 26.44
N LYS A 254 2.72 7.60 26.39
CA LYS A 254 3.94 8.26 26.90
C LYS A 254 4.41 9.40 25.98
N LEU A 255 4.29 9.21 24.67
CA LEU A 255 4.74 10.19 23.67
C LEU A 255 3.80 11.40 23.54
N MET A 256 2.54 11.23 23.93
CA MET A 256 1.50 12.27 23.85
C MET A 256 1.44 13.19 25.08
N LYS A 257 2.24 12.91 26.11
CA LYS A 257 2.40 13.77 27.30
C LYS A 257 3.19 15.03 26.94
#